data_6dedc9e421a83c6988c88e328e22d659
#
_entry.id   6dedc9e421a83c6988c88e328e22d659
#
_cell.length_a   1.000
_cell.length_b   1.000
_cell.length_c   1.000
_cell.angle_alpha   90.00
_cell.angle_beta   90.00
_cell.angle_gamma   90.00
#
_symmetry.space_group_name_H-M   'P 1'
#
loop_
_entity.id
_entity.type
_entity.pdbx_description
1 polymer ?
#
loop_
_entity_poly.entity_id
_entity_poly.type
_entity_poly.pdbx_seq_one_letter_code
_entity_poly.pdbx_strand_id
1 'polypeptide(L)'
;DKFVFIHTPKTAGSSATIFLDSMLGNKLYKWEKWSQHHPISLICPPKDGYKYITFIREPVSRVFSFYNTSLTTKHAVRHSIAKRGLADMLINCWEVRNLYCQYFSGFVRDTVNEEIFQIANENLKNFYFVGDFANFENDLHKLSEKLNINKDKIPHIAMYSRQNYKSLDEDSLNLIKNYNQFDLRLYDEFIKNKQFN
;
A
#
# COMPACT_ATOMS: atom_id res chain seq x y z
N ASP A 1 20.59 1.17 -12.04
CA ASP A 1 19.34 1.62 -11.39
C ASP A 1 19.20 0.91 -10.05
N LYS A 2 18.82 1.65 -9.02
CA LYS A 2 18.43 1.12 -7.72
C LYS A 2 16.92 1.24 -7.55
N PHE A 3 16.29 0.20 -7.05
CA PHE A 3 14.83 0.16 -6.86
C PHE A 3 14.49 0.25 -5.37
N VAL A 4 13.41 0.92 -5.06
CA VAL A 4 12.87 1.04 -3.70
C VAL A 4 11.42 0.58 -3.71
N PHE A 5 11.09 -0.39 -2.87
CA PHE A 5 9.71 -0.83 -2.71
C PHE A 5 9.07 -0.12 -1.51
N ILE A 6 8.09 0.72 -1.79
CA ILE A 6 7.26 1.34 -0.76
C ILE A 6 6.15 0.36 -0.40
N HIS A 7 6.37 -0.38 0.68
CA HIS A 7 5.44 -1.41 1.13
C HIS A 7 4.38 -0.82 2.07
N THR A 8 3.22 -0.47 1.54
CA THR A 8 2.06 -0.09 2.37
C THR A 8 1.40 -1.35 2.95
N PRO A 9 0.96 -1.33 4.23
CA PRO A 9 0.28 -2.47 4.86
C PRO A 9 -0.97 -2.94 4.11
N LYS A 10 -1.13 -4.26 3.95
CA LYS A 10 -2.33 -4.93 3.39
C LYS A 10 -2.55 -4.75 1.88
N THR A 11 -1.47 -4.54 1.14
CA THR A 11 -1.47 -4.41 -0.34
C THR A 11 -0.71 -5.54 -1.05
N ALA A 12 -0.68 -6.75 -0.47
CA ALA A 12 0.14 -7.90 -0.92
C ALA A 12 1.66 -7.67 -0.84
N GLY A 13 2.11 -6.75 0.02
CA GLY A 13 3.50 -6.36 0.08
C GLY A 13 4.48 -7.50 0.38
N SER A 14 4.10 -8.50 1.21
CA SER A 14 4.96 -9.68 1.46
C SER A 14 5.21 -10.47 0.18
N SER A 15 4.16 -10.69 -0.63
CA SER A 15 4.26 -11.36 -1.92
C SER A 15 5.09 -10.54 -2.92
N ALA A 16 4.85 -9.23 -2.98
CA ALA A 16 5.62 -8.32 -3.81
C ALA A 16 7.11 -8.27 -3.38
N THR A 17 7.41 -8.31 -2.08
CA THR A 17 8.79 -8.34 -1.57
C THR A 17 9.52 -9.61 -2.03
N ILE A 18 8.89 -10.79 -1.90
CA ILE A 18 9.47 -12.05 -2.36
C ILE A 18 9.78 -11.99 -3.86
N PHE A 19 8.83 -11.50 -4.66
CA PHE A 19 9.02 -11.31 -6.08
C PHE A 19 10.18 -10.36 -6.38
N LEU A 20 10.18 -9.17 -5.80
CA LEU A 20 11.20 -8.15 -6.04
C LEU A 20 12.60 -8.59 -5.58
N ASP A 21 12.69 -9.27 -4.43
CA ASP A 21 13.95 -9.83 -3.94
C ASP A 21 14.53 -10.86 -4.93
N SER A 22 13.68 -11.74 -5.45
CA SER A 22 14.12 -12.77 -6.41
C SER A 22 14.55 -12.18 -7.75
N MET A 23 13.90 -11.06 -8.18
CA MET A 23 14.14 -10.46 -9.49
C MET A 23 15.23 -9.39 -9.49
N LEU A 24 15.31 -8.59 -8.46
CA LEU A 24 16.21 -7.43 -8.40
C LEU A 24 17.48 -7.69 -7.56
N GLY A 25 17.43 -8.61 -6.61
CA GLY A 25 18.58 -8.94 -5.75
C GLY A 25 19.22 -7.68 -5.14
N ASN A 26 20.50 -7.46 -5.41
CA ASN A 26 21.25 -6.30 -4.88
C ASN A 26 20.83 -4.93 -5.46
N LYS A 27 19.98 -4.91 -6.50
CA LYS A 27 19.41 -3.65 -7.04
C LYS A 27 18.22 -3.16 -6.22
N LEU A 28 17.62 -4.05 -5.42
CA LEU A 28 16.56 -3.67 -4.49
C LEU A 28 17.18 -3.10 -3.21
N TYR A 29 16.78 -1.87 -2.85
CA TYR A 29 17.18 -1.27 -1.58
C TYR A 29 16.53 -2.04 -0.43
N LYS A 30 17.36 -2.61 0.44
CA LYS A 30 16.92 -3.36 1.62
C LYS A 30 16.97 -2.47 2.85
N TRP A 31 15.83 -2.35 3.52
CA TRP A 31 15.74 -1.65 4.79
C TRP A 31 16.38 -2.48 5.90
N GLU A 32 17.29 -1.86 6.64
CA GLU A 32 17.88 -2.52 7.79
C GLU A 32 16.86 -2.67 8.93
N LYS A 33 16.60 -3.91 9.27
CA LYS A 33 16.18 -4.51 10.55
C LYS A 33 14.76 -4.35 11.12
N TRP A 34 13.95 -3.31 11.00
CA TRP A 34 12.80 -3.23 11.95
C TRP A 34 11.40 -3.15 11.39
N SER A 35 11.20 -2.80 10.16
CA SER A 35 9.87 -2.74 9.54
C SER A 35 9.99 -2.77 8.02
N GLN A 36 9.15 -3.55 7.36
CA GLN A 36 8.99 -3.54 5.90
C GLN A 36 8.08 -2.38 5.45
N HIS A 37 7.52 -1.62 6.39
CA HIS A 37 6.54 -0.58 6.15
C HIS A 37 7.14 0.81 6.39
N HIS A 38 7.78 1.35 5.37
CA HIS A 38 8.38 2.68 5.43
C HIS A 38 7.72 3.65 4.46
N PRO A 39 7.36 4.84 4.92
CA PRO A 39 6.90 5.92 4.07
C PRO A 39 8.06 6.51 3.25
N ILE A 40 7.73 7.25 2.20
CA ILE A 40 8.72 7.87 1.33
C ILE A 40 9.65 8.84 2.10
N SER A 41 9.18 9.48 3.16
CA SER A 41 9.97 10.42 3.98
C SER A 41 11.21 9.81 4.62
N LEU A 42 11.21 8.50 4.88
CA LEU A 42 12.41 7.83 5.41
C LEU A 42 13.45 7.56 4.31
N ILE A 43 13.07 7.73 3.05
CA ILE A 43 13.94 7.55 1.87
C ILE A 43 14.38 8.92 1.31
N CYS A 44 13.82 10.01 1.85
CA CYS A 44 13.97 11.34 1.34
C CYS A 44 15.27 12.06 1.71
N PRO A 45 15.71 12.95 0.80
CA PRO A 45 15.07 13.23 -0.48
C PRO A 45 15.21 12.02 -1.41
N PRO A 46 14.29 11.84 -2.41
CA PRO A 46 14.50 10.81 -3.43
C PRO A 46 15.89 11.01 -3.99
N LYS A 47 16.77 10.06 -3.67
CA LYS A 47 18.15 10.12 -4.15
C LYS A 47 18.11 9.96 -5.66
N ASP A 48 18.80 10.80 -6.39
CA ASP A 48 18.93 10.70 -7.82
C ASP A 48 19.27 9.25 -8.21
N GLY A 49 18.52 8.70 -9.15
CA GLY A 49 18.70 7.33 -9.63
C GLY A 49 17.92 6.23 -8.92
N TYR A 50 17.07 6.54 -7.93
CA TYR A 50 16.16 5.55 -7.34
C TYR A 50 14.84 5.48 -8.10
N LYS A 51 14.38 4.25 -8.36
CA LYS A 51 13.08 3.95 -8.98
C LYS A 51 12.13 3.36 -7.94
N TYR A 52 11.03 4.05 -7.67
CA TYR A 52 10.04 3.64 -6.68
C TYR A 52 9.01 2.69 -7.26
N ILE A 53 8.74 1.62 -6.53
CA ILE A 53 7.72 0.63 -6.85
C ILE A 53 6.76 0.54 -5.66
N THR A 54 5.46 0.47 -5.91
CA THR A 54 4.45 0.19 -4.89
C THR A 54 3.30 -0.63 -5.46
N PHE A 55 2.52 -1.23 -4.56
CA PHE A 55 1.20 -1.78 -4.86
C PHE A 55 0.19 -1.10 -3.96
N ILE A 56 -0.95 -0.74 -4.54
CA ILE A 56 -2.08 -0.17 -3.82
C ILE A 56 -3.28 -1.12 -3.88
N ARG A 57 -4.22 -0.94 -2.99
CA ARG A 57 -5.46 -1.71 -2.89
C ARG A 57 -6.59 -0.73 -2.64
N GLU A 58 -7.80 -1.06 -3.11
CA GLU A 58 -8.99 -0.28 -2.82
C GLU A 58 -9.06 0.03 -1.30
N PRO A 59 -9.19 1.32 -0.90
CA PRO A 59 -8.97 1.74 0.49
C PRO A 59 -9.89 1.09 1.52
N VAL A 60 -11.19 0.90 1.22
CA VAL A 60 -12.12 0.22 2.14
C VAL A 60 -11.67 -1.22 2.38
N SER A 61 -11.34 -1.93 1.30
CA SER A 61 -10.84 -3.31 1.35
C SER A 61 -9.53 -3.41 2.13
N ARG A 62 -8.64 -2.43 1.99
CA ARG A 62 -7.38 -2.34 2.74
C ARG A 62 -7.63 -2.19 4.24
N VAL A 63 -8.46 -1.21 4.62
CA VAL A 63 -8.80 -0.94 6.03
C VAL A 63 -9.46 -2.16 6.67
N PHE A 64 -10.44 -2.77 6.00
CA PHE A 64 -11.10 -3.96 6.50
C PHE A 64 -10.12 -5.14 6.69
N SER A 65 -9.20 -5.32 5.73
CA SER A 65 -8.15 -6.33 5.85
C SER A 65 -7.19 -6.05 7.01
N PHE A 66 -6.89 -4.79 7.28
CA PHE A 66 -6.05 -4.40 8.42
C PHE A 66 -6.77 -4.64 9.74
N TYR A 67 -8.04 -4.26 9.85
CA TYR A 67 -8.88 -4.50 11.02
C TYR A 67 -8.96 -6.00 11.37
N ASN A 68 -9.32 -6.83 10.41
CA ASN A 68 -9.41 -8.30 10.61
C ASN A 68 -8.07 -8.93 11.02
N THR A 69 -6.97 -8.46 10.42
CA THR A 69 -5.63 -8.93 10.84
C THR A 69 -5.32 -8.49 12.27
N SER A 70 -5.75 -7.30 12.67
CA SER A 70 -5.53 -6.77 14.01
C SER A 70 -6.29 -7.54 15.09
N LEU A 71 -7.42 -8.14 14.76
CA LEU A 71 -8.17 -9.04 15.66
C LEU A 71 -7.42 -10.33 16.00
N THR A 72 -6.48 -10.75 15.16
CA THR A 72 -5.73 -12.00 15.32
C THR A 72 -4.22 -11.80 15.53
N THR A 73 -3.74 -10.55 15.47
CA THR A 73 -2.32 -10.24 15.62
C THR A 73 -1.81 -10.43 17.06
N LYS A 74 -0.51 -10.75 17.19
CA LYS A 74 0.20 -10.74 18.47
C LYS A 74 0.58 -9.32 18.93
N HIS A 75 0.35 -8.29 18.12
CA HIS A 75 0.64 -6.90 18.47
C HIS A 75 -0.41 -6.40 19.46
N ALA A 76 -0.08 -6.39 20.76
CA ALA A 76 -1.02 -6.17 21.87
C ALA A 76 -1.86 -4.89 21.71
N VAL A 77 -1.25 -3.76 21.35
CA VAL A 77 -1.95 -2.47 21.20
C VAL A 77 -2.97 -2.53 20.07
N ARG A 78 -2.57 -2.99 18.86
CA ARG A 78 -3.49 -3.10 17.71
C ARG A 78 -4.64 -4.07 18.00
N HIS A 79 -4.32 -5.20 18.64
CA HIS A 79 -5.31 -6.19 19.03
C HIS A 79 -6.33 -5.61 20.02
N SER A 80 -5.86 -4.92 21.06
CA SER A 80 -6.71 -4.28 22.06
C SER A 80 -7.66 -3.24 21.44
N ILE A 81 -7.14 -2.38 20.53
CA ILE A 81 -7.96 -1.40 19.82
C ILE A 81 -9.00 -2.11 18.93
N ALA A 82 -8.58 -3.10 18.14
CA ALA A 82 -9.48 -3.82 17.23
C ALA A 82 -10.61 -4.56 17.95
N LYS A 83 -10.35 -5.09 19.15
CA LYS A 83 -11.39 -5.73 19.98
C LYS A 83 -12.50 -4.79 20.44
N ARG A 84 -12.25 -3.48 20.52
CA ARG A 84 -13.27 -2.49 20.84
C ARG A 84 -14.15 -2.10 19.65
N GLY A 85 -13.78 -2.56 18.46
CA GLY A 85 -14.58 -2.37 17.25
C GLY A 85 -13.88 -1.54 16.18
N LEU A 86 -14.50 -1.52 14.98
CA LEU A 86 -13.96 -0.82 13.82
C LEU A 86 -13.91 0.70 14.02
N ALA A 87 -14.93 1.28 14.65
CA ALA A 87 -14.97 2.71 14.93
C ALA A 87 -13.80 3.14 15.83
N ASP A 88 -13.53 2.38 16.89
CA ASP A 88 -12.39 2.65 17.78
C ASP A 88 -11.05 2.51 17.05
N MET A 89 -10.94 1.54 16.13
CA MET A 89 -9.76 1.36 15.27
C MET A 89 -9.53 2.59 14.37
N LEU A 90 -10.58 3.12 13.76
CA LEU A 90 -10.50 4.31 12.90
C LEU A 90 -10.13 5.59 13.68
N ILE A 91 -10.54 5.68 14.93
CA ILE A 91 -10.21 6.83 15.80
C ILE A 91 -8.78 6.73 16.33
N ASN A 92 -8.36 5.56 16.78
CA ASN A 92 -7.14 5.40 17.58
C ASN A 92 -5.95 4.78 16.83
N CYS A 93 -6.12 4.35 15.57
CA CYS A 93 -5.04 3.80 14.76
C CYS A 93 -4.83 4.63 13.49
N TRP A 94 -3.75 5.39 13.44
CA TRP A 94 -3.41 6.24 12.29
C TRP A 94 -3.22 5.43 10.98
N GLU A 95 -2.80 4.18 11.07
CA GLU A 95 -2.53 3.31 9.92
C GLU A 95 -3.78 2.93 9.10
N VAL A 96 -4.96 3.23 9.60
CA VAL A 96 -6.24 2.99 8.89
C VAL A 96 -6.88 4.27 8.34
N ARG A 97 -6.17 5.41 8.40
CA ARG A 97 -6.68 6.73 7.97
C ARG A 97 -5.78 7.32 6.89
N ASN A 98 -6.28 7.45 5.68
CA ASN A 98 -5.56 8.07 4.55
C ASN A 98 -4.07 7.67 4.47
N LEU A 99 -3.78 6.38 4.58
CA LEU A 99 -2.42 5.86 4.72
C LEU A 99 -1.59 6.08 3.46
N TYR A 100 -2.19 5.99 2.28
CA TYR A 100 -1.49 6.21 1.03
C TYR A 100 -1.00 7.65 0.92
N CYS A 101 -1.88 8.60 1.24
CA CYS A 101 -1.51 10.01 1.26
C CYS A 101 -0.37 10.27 2.23
N GLN A 102 -0.42 9.69 3.43
CA GLN A 102 0.67 9.82 4.41
C GLN A 102 1.99 9.19 3.90
N TYR A 103 1.92 7.98 3.33
CA TYR A 103 3.12 7.27 2.88
C TYR A 103 3.78 7.92 1.68
N PHE A 104 2.97 8.34 0.70
CA PHE A 104 3.49 8.87 -0.56
C PHE A 104 3.83 10.36 -0.48
N SER A 105 3.24 11.13 0.44
CA SER A 105 3.66 12.49 0.73
C SER A 105 4.88 12.56 1.65
N GLY A 106 5.05 11.55 2.52
CA GLY A 106 6.06 11.56 3.58
C GLY A 106 5.61 12.16 4.91
N PHE A 107 4.40 12.74 4.97
CA PHE A 107 3.82 13.33 6.20
C PHE A 107 3.06 12.27 7.00
N VAL A 108 3.81 11.46 7.75
CA VAL A 108 3.26 10.32 8.51
C VAL A 108 2.69 10.78 9.85
N ARG A 109 1.50 10.26 10.18
CA ARG A 109 0.70 10.58 11.36
C ARG A 109 0.08 11.98 11.37
N ASP A 110 0.25 12.73 10.31
CA ASP A 110 -0.41 14.02 10.16
C ASP A 110 -1.87 13.86 9.72
N THR A 111 -2.66 14.88 10.00
CA THR A 111 -4.01 14.98 9.44
C THR A 111 -3.90 15.33 7.96
N VAL A 112 -4.33 14.40 7.11
CA VAL A 112 -4.25 14.60 5.66
C VAL A 112 -5.24 15.71 5.25
N ASN A 113 -4.71 16.70 4.53
CA ASN A 113 -5.42 17.80 3.92
C ASN A 113 -5.17 17.81 2.39
N GLU A 114 -5.70 18.80 1.70
CA GLU A 114 -5.55 18.91 0.24
C GLU A 114 -4.07 19.06 -0.19
N GLU A 115 -3.25 19.78 0.55
CA GLU A 115 -1.82 19.96 0.24
C GLU A 115 -1.08 18.61 0.32
N ILE A 116 -1.27 17.86 1.41
CA ILE A 116 -0.67 16.51 1.58
C ILE A 116 -1.16 15.56 0.50
N PHE A 117 -2.44 15.63 0.13
CA PHE A 117 -2.99 14.85 -0.97
C PHE A 117 -2.31 15.18 -2.30
N GLN A 118 -2.14 16.46 -2.65
CA GLN A 118 -1.50 16.85 -3.90
C GLN A 118 -0.04 16.37 -3.97
N ILE A 119 0.72 16.49 -2.87
CA ILE A 119 2.08 15.97 -2.77
C ILE A 119 2.11 14.44 -3.00
N ALA A 120 1.20 13.71 -2.35
CA ALA A 120 1.12 12.25 -2.49
C ALA A 120 0.78 11.84 -3.92
N ASN A 121 -0.18 12.52 -4.55
CA ASN A 121 -0.62 12.26 -5.91
C ASN A 121 0.48 12.54 -6.93
N GLU A 122 1.20 13.64 -6.78
CA GLU A 122 2.33 13.98 -7.65
C GLU A 122 3.47 12.97 -7.50
N ASN A 123 3.83 12.60 -6.26
CA ASN A 123 4.83 11.58 -6.02
C ASN A 123 4.44 10.23 -6.63
N LEU A 124 3.17 9.82 -6.50
CA LEU A 124 2.69 8.55 -7.05
C LEU A 124 2.77 8.50 -8.58
N LYS A 125 2.50 9.60 -9.28
CA LYS A 125 2.66 9.73 -10.75
C LYS A 125 4.11 9.52 -11.19
N ASN A 126 5.07 9.91 -10.36
CA ASN A 126 6.50 9.79 -10.63
C ASN A 126 7.09 8.43 -10.23
N PHE A 127 6.30 7.51 -9.68
CA PHE A 127 6.78 6.16 -9.38
C PHE A 127 7.09 5.40 -10.67
N TYR A 128 8.16 4.61 -10.61
CA TYR A 128 8.53 3.73 -11.72
C TYR A 128 7.43 2.73 -12.04
N PHE A 129 6.76 2.21 -10.99
CA PHE A 129 5.65 1.29 -11.15
C PHE A 129 4.69 1.37 -9.97
N VAL A 130 3.39 1.42 -10.29
CA VAL A 130 2.29 1.30 -9.32
C VAL A 130 1.39 0.15 -9.74
N GLY A 131 1.36 -0.91 -8.93
CA GLY A 131 0.49 -2.07 -9.14
C GLY A 131 -0.82 -1.94 -8.37
N ASP A 132 -1.87 -2.59 -8.86
CA ASP A 132 -3.15 -2.72 -8.20
C ASP A 132 -3.31 -4.13 -7.62
N PHE A 133 -3.63 -4.21 -6.34
CA PHE A 133 -3.92 -5.49 -5.66
C PHE A 133 -5.04 -6.29 -6.34
N ALA A 134 -6.02 -5.62 -6.94
CA ALA A 134 -7.12 -6.28 -7.65
C ALA A 134 -6.62 -7.08 -8.86
N ASN A 135 -5.54 -6.63 -9.49
CA ASN A 135 -4.92 -7.21 -10.67
C ASN A 135 -3.48 -7.68 -10.40
N PHE A 136 -3.18 -8.11 -9.17
CA PHE A 136 -1.83 -8.30 -8.67
C PHE A 136 -0.95 -9.17 -9.58
N GLU A 137 -1.42 -10.34 -10.00
CA GLU A 137 -0.65 -11.25 -10.86
C GLU A 137 -0.33 -10.62 -12.21
N ASN A 138 -1.34 -10.02 -12.85
CA ASN A 138 -1.14 -9.35 -14.13
C ASN A 138 -0.19 -8.15 -14.00
N ASP A 139 -0.27 -7.41 -12.90
CA ASP A 139 0.62 -6.29 -12.65
C ASP A 139 2.05 -6.73 -12.31
N LEU A 140 2.25 -7.89 -11.68
CA LEU A 140 3.57 -8.50 -11.55
C LEU A 140 4.17 -8.88 -12.92
N HIS A 141 3.35 -9.40 -13.85
CA HIS A 141 3.80 -9.67 -15.23
C HIS A 141 4.22 -8.38 -15.93
N LYS A 142 3.39 -7.32 -15.87
CA LYS A 142 3.74 -6.02 -16.44
C LYS A 142 5.04 -5.44 -15.84
N LEU A 143 5.20 -5.59 -14.52
CA LEU A 143 6.43 -5.16 -13.86
C LEU A 143 7.64 -5.95 -14.35
N SER A 144 7.53 -7.28 -14.52
CA SER A 144 8.62 -8.11 -15.03
C SER A 144 9.01 -7.72 -16.46
N GLU A 145 8.04 -7.44 -17.32
CA GLU A 145 8.26 -6.92 -18.67
C GLU A 145 9.01 -5.57 -18.63
N LYS A 146 8.54 -4.65 -17.80
CA LYS A 146 9.17 -3.33 -17.64
C LYS A 146 10.61 -3.42 -17.09
N LEU A 147 10.91 -4.44 -16.31
CA LEU A 147 12.23 -4.73 -15.79
C LEU A 147 13.11 -5.56 -16.74
N ASN A 148 12.58 -5.97 -17.91
CA ASN A 148 13.23 -6.90 -18.86
C ASN A 148 13.63 -8.23 -18.20
N ILE A 149 12.77 -8.78 -17.37
CA ILE A 149 12.98 -10.05 -16.66
C ILE A 149 12.14 -11.15 -17.32
N ASN A 150 12.73 -12.33 -17.51
CA ASN A 150 12.05 -13.47 -18.09
C ASN A 150 10.88 -13.92 -17.19
N LYS A 151 9.68 -14.07 -17.79
CA LYS A 151 8.43 -14.47 -17.12
C LYS A 151 8.51 -15.84 -16.43
N ASP A 152 9.30 -16.76 -16.97
CA ASP A 152 9.49 -18.12 -16.41
C ASP A 152 10.17 -18.10 -15.03
N LYS A 153 10.76 -16.98 -14.64
CA LYS A 153 11.40 -16.78 -13.33
C LYS A 153 10.46 -16.18 -12.29
N ILE A 154 9.21 -15.88 -12.64
CA ILE A 154 8.25 -15.33 -11.67
C ILE A 154 7.87 -16.45 -10.68
N PRO A 155 8.20 -16.32 -9.39
CA PRO A 155 7.84 -17.33 -8.40
C PRO A 155 6.33 -17.45 -8.29
N HIS A 156 5.83 -18.67 -8.13
CA HIS A 156 4.41 -18.88 -7.80
C HIS A 156 4.14 -18.29 -6.42
N ILE A 157 3.39 -17.21 -6.37
CA ILE A 157 3.09 -16.49 -5.14
C ILE A 157 1.66 -16.82 -4.74
N ALA A 158 1.50 -17.56 -3.64
CA ALA A 158 0.19 -17.81 -3.08
C ALA A 158 -0.47 -16.50 -2.62
N MET A 159 -1.54 -16.12 -3.28
CA MET A 159 -2.35 -14.97 -2.84
C MET A 159 -3.16 -15.36 -1.61
N TYR A 160 -2.98 -14.66 -0.50
CA TYR A 160 -3.89 -14.79 0.64
C TYR A 160 -5.31 -14.41 0.23
N SER A 161 -6.29 -15.17 0.73
CA SER A 161 -7.70 -15.02 0.38
C SER A 161 -8.15 -13.55 0.42
N ARG A 162 -8.84 -13.13 -0.64
CA ARG A 162 -9.49 -11.81 -0.69
C ARG A 162 -10.60 -11.79 0.35
N GLN A 163 -10.41 -11.06 1.44
CA GLN A 163 -11.47 -10.87 2.42
C GLN A 163 -12.60 -10.04 1.79
N ASN A 164 -13.81 -10.57 1.90
CA ASN A 164 -14.98 -9.93 1.32
C ASN A 164 -15.49 -8.82 2.28
N TYR A 165 -15.13 -7.57 2.02
CA TYR A 165 -15.64 -6.41 2.77
C TYR A 165 -17.11 -6.06 2.46
N LYS A 166 -17.72 -6.72 1.46
CA LYS A 166 -19.14 -6.54 1.13
C LYS A 166 -20.09 -6.99 2.24
N SER A 167 -19.57 -7.66 3.27
CA SER A 167 -20.32 -8.03 4.49
C SER A 167 -20.37 -6.90 5.53
N LEU A 168 -19.71 -5.76 5.29
CA LEU A 168 -19.82 -4.59 6.17
C LEU A 168 -21.22 -3.98 6.08
N ASP A 169 -21.76 -3.58 7.23
CA ASP A 169 -22.95 -2.75 7.28
C ASP A 169 -22.67 -1.34 6.69
N GLU A 170 -23.72 -0.64 6.35
CA GLU A 170 -23.62 0.66 5.68
C GLU A 170 -22.95 1.72 6.56
N ASP A 171 -23.18 1.71 7.85
CA ASP A 171 -22.59 2.66 8.80
C ASP A 171 -21.08 2.44 8.89
N SER A 172 -20.63 1.19 9.02
CA SER A 172 -19.21 0.83 9.00
C SER A 172 -18.52 1.23 7.69
N LEU A 173 -19.21 1.00 6.57
CA LEU A 173 -18.71 1.38 5.25
C LEU A 173 -18.53 2.89 5.11
N ASN A 174 -19.56 3.66 5.52
CA ASN A 174 -19.53 5.11 5.47
C ASN A 174 -18.46 5.68 6.41
N LEU A 175 -18.30 5.08 7.58
CA LEU A 175 -17.26 5.48 8.53
C LEU A 175 -15.85 5.29 7.94
N ILE A 176 -15.56 4.14 7.32
CA ILE A 176 -14.27 3.92 6.64
C ILE A 176 -14.06 4.95 5.53
N LYS A 177 -15.07 5.20 4.70
CA LYS A 177 -14.97 6.19 3.61
C LYS A 177 -14.65 7.59 4.12
N ASN A 178 -15.31 8.02 5.19
CA ASN A 178 -15.10 9.35 5.79
C ASN A 178 -13.65 9.52 6.29
N TYR A 179 -13.08 8.51 6.94
CA TYR A 179 -11.70 8.54 7.41
C TYR A 179 -10.65 8.33 6.30
N ASN A 180 -11.07 7.92 5.10
CA ASN A 180 -10.17 7.61 3.98
C ASN A 180 -10.54 8.35 2.68
N GLN A 181 -11.20 9.50 2.77
CA GLN A 181 -11.68 10.25 1.60
C GLN A 181 -10.56 10.63 0.61
N PHE A 182 -9.37 10.97 1.11
CA PHE A 182 -8.23 11.31 0.27
C PHE A 182 -7.58 10.08 -0.35
N ASP A 183 -7.48 8.98 0.38
CA ASP A 183 -6.99 7.71 -0.19
C ASP A 183 -7.94 7.16 -1.25
N LEU A 184 -9.26 7.28 -1.07
CA LEU A 184 -10.26 6.92 -2.07
C LEU A 184 -10.07 7.74 -3.35
N ARG A 185 -9.95 9.06 -3.22
CA ARG A 185 -9.70 9.95 -4.35
C ARG A 185 -8.39 9.62 -5.06
N LEU A 186 -7.30 9.36 -4.31
CA LEU A 186 -6.01 8.97 -4.85
C LEU A 186 -6.10 7.66 -5.65
N TYR A 187 -6.82 6.67 -5.10
CA TYR A 187 -7.03 5.37 -5.75
C TYR A 187 -7.86 5.52 -7.03
N ASP A 188 -8.94 6.30 -6.99
CA ASP A 188 -9.80 6.54 -8.15
C ASP A 188 -9.05 7.26 -9.28
N GLU A 189 -8.24 8.27 -8.95
CA GLU A 189 -7.40 8.96 -9.93
C GLU A 189 -6.36 8.01 -10.55
N PHE A 190 -5.75 7.14 -9.74
CA PHE A 190 -4.82 6.12 -10.23
C PHE A 190 -5.50 5.13 -11.19
N ILE A 191 -6.67 4.59 -10.84
CA ILE A 191 -7.39 3.62 -11.68
C ILE A 191 -7.83 4.26 -13.00
N LYS A 192 -8.31 5.50 -12.98
CA LYS A 192 -8.66 6.24 -14.21
C LYS A 192 -7.45 6.38 -15.14
N ASN A 193 -6.31 6.83 -14.59
CA ASN A 193 -5.09 7.00 -15.38
C ASN A 193 -4.54 5.68 -15.92
N LYS A 194 -4.71 4.57 -15.19
CA LYS A 194 -4.27 3.24 -15.62
C LYS A 194 -5.06 2.67 -16.80
N GLN A 195 -6.31 3.12 -16.99
CA GLN A 195 -7.14 2.70 -18.12
C GLN A 195 -6.73 3.35 -19.44
N PHE A 196 -5.95 4.43 -19.39
CA PHE A 196 -5.51 5.19 -20.57
C PHE A 196 -4.03 4.92 -20.96
N ASN A 197 -3.30 4.10 -20.20
CA ASN A 197 -1.92 3.67 -20.45
C ASN A 197 -1.85 2.14 -20.62
#